data_3bbf4582da04f80d3771b9e5ca05c42c
#
_entry.id   3bbf4582da04f80d3771b9e5ca05c42c
#
_cell.length_a   1.000
_cell.length_b   1.000
_cell.length_c   1.000
_cell.angle_alpha   90.00
_cell.angle_beta   90.00
_cell.angle_gamma   90.00
#
_symmetry.space_group_name_H-M   'P 1'
#
loop_
_entity.id
_entity.type
_entity.pdbx_description
1 polymer ?
#
loop_
_entity_poly.entity_id
_entity_poly.type
_entity_poly.pdbx_seq_one_letter_code
_entity_poly.pdbx_strand_id
1 'polypeptide(L)'
;TNISFSAKSIDLPKHYKFPKDYFKGKHYDSVKDFLLIATEKIRDSRFEKTVILMLEHDNKGALGIVINKPMGTISLGPLISQVEDKSINKKQLYDVQIPIYWGGPVDDHKILILHSKDYKNESTKEYNNLSTSDDLATLVEIAEKKGPKKSLIVLGLAAWNTGQLDGEIELERWTLSESSMDLIFEIEDNKKWLKAINNSFIRL
;
A
#
# COMPACT_ATOMS: atom_id res chain seq x y z
N THR A 1 -9.21 -14.21 6.58
CA THR A 1 -7.97 -15.01 6.62
C THR A 1 -6.94 -14.17 7.34
N ASN A 2 -6.59 -14.55 8.59
CA ASN A 2 -5.52 -13.89 9.33
C ASN A 2 -4.21 -14.13 8.58
N ILE A 3 -3.60 -13.09 8.05
CA ILE A 3 -2.24 -13.14 7.52
C ILE A 3 -1.34 -13.36 8.73
N SER A 4 -0.94 -14.60 8.96
CA SER A 4 0.03 -14.94 9.99
C SER A 4 1.42 -14.65 9.43
N PHE A 5 2.03 -13.57 9.91
CA PHE A 5 3.44 -13.30 9.63
C PHE A 5 4.29 -14.31 10.43
N SER A 6 4.83 -15.30 9.75
CA SER A 6 5.92 -16.11 10.29
C SER A 6 7.25 -15.37 10.11
N ALA A 7 7.40 -14.27 10.83
CA ALA A 7 8.68 -13.58 10.90
C ALA A 7 9.41 -13.99 12.19
N LYS A 8 10.68 -14.35 12.07
CA LYS A 8 11.55 -14.52 13.25
C LYS A 8 11.53 -13.22 14.03
N SER A 9 11.08 -13.27 15.29
CA SER A 9 11.14 -12.12 16.19
C SER A 9 12.60 -11.65 16.30
N ILE A 10 12.81 -10.37 16.02
CA ILE A 10 14.10 -9.74 16.35
C ILE A 10 14.03 -9.38 17.82
N ASP A 11 14.98 -9.87 18.62
CA ASP A 11 15.13 -9.45 20.01
C ASP A 11 15.51 -7.97 20.04
N LEU A 12 14.55 -7.13 20.39
CA LEU A 12 14.78 -5.69 20.56
C LEU A 12 15.63 -5.46 21.83
N PRO A 13 16.54 -4.48 21.82
CA PRO A 13 17.27 -4.10 23.02
C PRO A 13 16.31 -3.80 24.17
N LYS A 14 16.65 -4.21 25.41
CA LYS A 14 15.81 -4.02 26.62
C LYS A 14 15.41 -2.56 26.89
N HIS A 15 16.12 -1.61 26.30
CA HIS A 15 15.87 -0.16 26.41
C HIS A 15 15.12 0.43 25.22
N TYR A 16 14.69 -0.42 24.25
CA TYR A 16 13.88 0.05 23.13
C TYR A 16 12.54 0.57 23.64
N LYS A 17 12.30 1.86 23.43
CA LYS A 17 11.03 2.51 23.74
C LYS A 17 10.30 2.81 22.43
N PHE A 18 9.22 2.13 22.22
CA PHE A 18 8.23 2.43 21.22
C PHE A 18 7.05 3.12 21.92
N PRO A 19 6.51 4.20 21.41
CA PRO A 19 6.84 4.96 20.20
C PRO A 19 8.03 5.90 20.36
N LYS A 20 8.63 6.33 19.25
CA LYS A 20 9.75 7.27 19.21
C LYS A 20 9.34 8.62 18.66
N ASP A 21 10.10 9.65 19.02
CA ASP A 21 9.99 10.97 18.40
C ASP A 21 10.69 10.95 17.04
N TYR A 22 9.91 10.83 15.97
CA TYR A 22 10.45 10.78 14.62
C TYR A 22 10.65 12.16 13.98
N PHE A 23 10.03 13.22 14.51
CA PHE A 23 9.95 14.49 13.79
C PHE A 23 9.85 15.70 14.71
N LYS A 24 10.96 16.42 14.91
CA LYS A 24 11.00 17.77 15.50
C LYS A 24 10.09 17.95 16.74
N GLY A 25 10.15 17.00 17.68
CA GLY A 25 9.35 17.04 18.91
C GLY A 25 7.89 16.59 18.73
N LYS A 26 7.47 16.08 17.57
CA LYS A 26 6.19 15.42 17.41
C LYS A 26 6.34 13.92 17.68
N HIS A 27 5.55 13.44 18.61
CA HIS A 27 5.51 12.03 18.99
C HIS A 27 4.36 11.33 18.27
N TYR A 28 4.66 10.25 17.56
CA TYR A 28 3.67 9.43 16.89
C TYR A 28 3.71 8.02 17.46
N ASP A 29 2.56 7.56 17.97
CA ASP A 29 2.40 6.19 18.44
C ASP A 29 2.46 5.19 17.27
N SER A 30 2.20 5.66 16.05
CA SER A 30 2.18 4.85 14.84
C SER A 30 2.35 5.75 13.61
N VAL A 31 2.96 5.21 12.56
CA VAL A 31 3.00 5.84 11.23
C VAL A 31 1.90 5.32 10.30
N LYS A 32 0.93 4.60 10.86
CA LYS A 32 -0.27 4.19 10.14
C LYS A 32 -0.99 5.41 9.54
N ASP A 33 -1.53 5.24 8.34
CA ASP A 33 -2.21 6.27 7.54
C ASP A 33 -1.29 7.39 7.00
N PHE A 34 0.02 7.35 7.28
CA PHE A 34 1.01 8.23 6.66
C PHE A 34 1.55 7.65 5.36
N LEU A 35 2.20 8.52 4.57
CA LEU A 35 3.06 8.12 3.46
C LEU A 35 4.49 8.01 3.94
N LEU A 36 5.09 6.85 3.69
CA LEU A 36 6.50 6.57 3.90
C LEU A 36 7.23 6.79 2.57
N ILE A 37 8.23 7.65 2.57
CA ILE A 37 8.88 8.13 1.35
C ILE A 37 10.34 7.73 1.38
N ALA A 38 10.80 6.99 0.38
CA ALA A 38 12.19 6.59 0.25
C ALA A 38 13.09 7.81 0.07
N THR A 39 14.13 7.92 0.89
CA THR A 39 15.18 8.93 0.77
C THR A 39 16.32 8.37 -0.10
N GLU A 40 17.34 9.18 -0.38
CA GLU A 40 18.55 8.74 -1.06
C GLU A 40 19.40 7.75 -0.24
N LYS A 41 19.11 7.58 1.06
CA LYS A 41 19.77 6.63 1.96
C LYS A 41 19.18 5.23 1.91
N ILE A 42 18.12 5.01 1.11
CA ILE A 42 17.53 3.67 0.93
C ILE A 42 18.56 2.74 0.28
N ARG A 43 18.69 1.53 0.81
CA ARG A 43 19.70 0.57 0.34
C ARG A 43 19.17 -0.43 -0.67
N ASP A 44 17.89 -0.76 -0.58
CA ASP A 44 17.23 -1.67 -1.51
C ASP A 44 16.75 -0.89 -2.74
N SER A 45 17.36 -1.13 -3.88
CA SER A 45 17.06 -0.43 -5.14
C SER A 45 15.60 -0.59 -5.60
N ARG A 46 14.92 -1.65 -5.17
CA ARG A 46 13.50 -1.84 -5.48
C ARG A 46 12.65 -0.70 -4.91
N PHE A 47 13.07 -0.15 -3.77
CA PHE A 47 12.38 0.95 -3.09
C PHE A 47 12.91 2.34 -3.46
N GLU A 48 13.84 2.45 -4.40
CA GLU A 48 14.32 3.76 -4.85
C GLU A 48 13.15 4.59 -5.39
N LYS A 49 13.01 5.83 -4.87
CA LYS A 49 11.93 6.78 -5.20
C LYS A 49 10.52 6.19 -5.05
N THR A 50 10.33 5.31 -4.06
CA THR A 50 8.98 4.81 -3.73
C THR A 50 8.27 5.73 -2.76
N VAL A 51 6.94 5.70 -2.88
CA VAL A 51 5.98 6.24 -1.91
C VAL A 51 5.13 5.08 -1.44
N ILE A 52 5.07 4.85 -0.15
CA ILE A 52 4.36 3.73 0.47
C ILE A 52 3.27 4.28 1.38
N LEU A 53 2.03 3.88 1.15
CA LEU A 53 0.95 4.14 2.08
C LEU A 53 1.01 3.12 3.22
N MET A 54 1.13 3.60 4.46
CA MET A 54 1.19 2.74 5.64
C MET A 54 -0.20 2.33 6.07
N LEU A 55 -0.47 1.02 6.04
CA LEU A 55 -1.76 0.44 6.45
C LEU A 55 -1.78 0.05 7.91
N GLU A 56 -0.68 -0.49 8.41
CA GLU A 56 -0.54 -0.94 9.80
C GLU A 56 0.86 -0.60 10.31
N HIS A 57 0.94 -0.21 11.58
CA HIS A 57 2.19 -0.06 12.31
C HIS A 57 1.91 -0.15 13.81
N ASP A 58 2.48 -1.17 14.42
CA ASP A 58 2.38 -1.42 15.86
C ASP A 58 3.66 -2.12 16.40
N ASN A 59 3.60 -2.60 17.62
CA ASN A 59 4.70 -3.33 18.25
C ASN A 59 4.97 -4.73 17.67
N LYS A 60 4.19 -5.19 16.71
CA LYS A 60 4.38 -6.46 16.01
C LYS A 60 5.07 -6.27 14.66
N GLY A 61 5.05 -5.05 14.12
CA GLY A 61 5.66 -4.70 12.85
C GLY A 61 4.87 -3.65 12.08
N ALA A 62 5.12 -3.58 10.78
CA ALA A 62 4.46 -2.61 9.91
C ALA A 62 4.10 -3.23 8.56
N LEU A 63 3.05 -2.71 7.94
CA LEU A 63 2.55 -3.12 6.64
C LEU A 63 2.18 -1.88 5.81
N GLY A 64 2.59 -1.86 4.55
CA GLY A 64 2.29 -0.79 3.63
C GLY A 64 2.17 -1.24 2.18
N ILE A 65 1.74 -0.32 1.33
CA ILE A 65 1.56 -0.53 -0.10
C ILE A 65 2.34 0.53 -0.87
N VAL A 66 3.23 0.11 -1.77
CA VAL A 66 3.84 1.02 -2.74
C VAL A 66 2.77 1.50 -3.73
N ILE A 67 2.66 2.83 -3.92
CA ILE A 67 1.58 3.44 -4.69
C ILE A 67 2.03 4.13 -5.99
N ASN A 68 3.31 4.04 -6.34
CA ASN A 68 3.88 4.77 -7.48
C ASN A 68 4.82 3.93 -8.36
N LYS A 69 4.67 2.60 -8.37
CA LYS A 69 5.47 1.70 -9.22
C LYS A 69 4.54 0.93 -10.17
N PRO A 70 4.13 1.51 -11.31
CA PRO A 70 3.33 0.80 -12.30
C PRO A 70 4.11 -0.38 -12.89
N MET A 71 3.43 -1.52 -13.09
CA MET A 71 3.97 -2.74 -13.68
C MET A 71 3.44 -2.99 -15.10
N GLY A 72 2.40 -2.28 -15.52
CA GLY A 72 1.69 -2.50 -16.77
C GLY A 72 0.23 -2.85 -16.54
N THR A 73 -0.32 -3.74 -17.38
CA THR A 73 -1.72 -4.18 -17.28
C THR A 73 -1.83 -5.70 -17.22
N ILE A 74 -2.90 -6.19 -16.62
CA ILE A 74 -3.33 -7.59 -16.69
C ILE A 74 -4.68 -7.69 -17.39
N SER A 75 -4.90 -8.79 -18.14
CA SER A 75 -6.22 -9.10 -18.66
C SER A 75 -7.13 -9.65 -17.57
N LEU A 76 -8.35 -9.14 -17.49
CA LEU A 76 -9.33 -9.64 -16.54
C LEU A 76 -9.86 -11.05 -16.91
N GLY A 77 -9.87 -11.40 -18.19
CA GLY A 77 -10.40 -12.67 -18.69
C GLY A 77 -9.92 -13.92 -17.97
N PRO A 78 -8.60 -14.18 -17.87
CA PRO A 78 -8.08 -15.33 -17.15
C PRO A 78 -8.51 -15.38 -15.67
N LEU A 79 -8.64 -14.23 -15.02
CA LEU A 79 -9.05 -14.13 -13.61
C LEU A 79 -10.52 -14.52 -13.44
N ILE A 80 -11.41 -13.94 -14.25
CA ILE A 80 -12.86 -14.20 -14.15
C ILE A 80 -13.28 -15.54 -14.73
N SER A 81 -12.45 -16.20 -15.53
CA SER A 81 -12.78 -17.54 -16.07
C SER A 81 -13.01 -18.57 -14.96
N GLN A 82 -12.35 -18.39 -13.82
CA GLN A 82 -12.44 -19.27 -12.65
C GLN A 82 -13.64 -18.94 -11.72
N VAL A 83 -14.34 -17.84 -11.97
CA VAL A 83 -15.51 -17.44 -11.16
C VAL A 83 -16.76 -18.13 -11.68
N GLU A 84 -17.50 -18.82 -10.81
CA GLU A 84 -18.74 -19.52 -11.19
C GLU A 84 -20.00 -18.63 -11.20
N ASP A 85 -19.84 -17.32 -11.00
CA ASP A 85 -20.95 -16.37 -10.98
C ASP A 85 -21.51 -16.15 -12.40
N LYS A 86 -22.77 -16.59 -12.62
CA LYS A 86 -23.49 -16.47 -13.88
C LYS A 86 -23.99 -15.06 -14.16
N SER A 87 -23.99 -14.16 -13.17
CA SER A 87 -24.40 -12.76 -13.34
C SER A 87 -23.32 -11.93 -14.06
N ILE A 88 -22.07 -12.40 -14.03
CA ILE A 88 -20.93 -11.73 -14.68
C ILE A 88 -20.94 -11.99 -16.18
N ASN A 89 -21.01 -10.94 -16.98
CA ASN A 89 -20.85 -11.05 -18.43
C ASN A 89 -19.36 -11.26 -18.81
N LYS A 90 -18.88 -12.48 -18.62
CA LYS A 90 -17.48 -12.85 -18.86
C LYS A 90 -17.00 -12.49 -20.26
N LYS A 91 -17.86 -12.62 -21.28
CA LYS A 91 -17.51 -12.32 -22.68
C LYS A 91 -17.17 -10.85 -22.87
N GLN A 92 -17.92 -9.94 -22.23
CA GLN A 92 -17.70 -8.50 -22.32
C GLN A 92 -16.43 -8.06 -21.56
N LEU A 93 -16.10 -8.76 -20.46
CA LEU A 93 -14.99 -8.39 -19.59
C LEU A 93 -13.67 -9.09 -19.94
N TYR A 94 -13.69 -10.07 -20.85
CA TYR A 94 -12.55 -10.94 -21.14
C TYR A 94 -11.31 -10.16 -21.58
N ASP A 95 -11.48 -9.15 -22.44
CA ASP A 95 -10.37 -8.36 -23.00
C ASP A 95 -10.10 -7.06 -22.22
N VAL A 96 -10.80 -6.85 -21.10
CA VAL A 96 -10.57 -5.66 -20.27
C VAL A 96 -9.20 -5.74 -19.64
N GLN A 97 -8.40 -4.68 -19.88
CA GLN A 97 -7.07 -4.52 -19.31
C GLN A 97 -7.14 -3.66 -18.05
N ILE A 98 -6.56 -4.14 -16.96
CA ILE A 98 -6.54 -3.47 -15.67
C ILE A 98 -5.09 -3.06 -15.36
N PRO A 99 -4.82 -1.76 -15.12
CA PRO A 99 -3.49 -1.33 -14.70
C PRO A 99 -3.16 -1.91 -13.32
N ILE A 100 -1.94 -2.41 -13.18
CA ILE A 100 -1.45 -2.97 -11.93
C ILE A 100 -0.14 -2.31 -11.50
N TYR A 101 0.07 -2.29 -10.20
CA TYR A 101 1.22 -1.69 -9.54
C TYR A 101 1.95 -2.73 -8.68
N TRP A 102 3.24 -2.54 -8.51
CA TRP A 102 4.00 -3.28 -7.52
C TRP A 102 3.75 -2.69 -6.13
N GLY A 103 3.10 -3.45 -5.26
CA GLY A 103 2.76 -3.04 -3.90
C GLY A 103 3.87 -3.35 -2.89
N GLY A 104 4.78 -4.26 -3.23
CA GLY A 104 5.91 -4.66 -2.39
C GLY A 104 6.32 -6.13 -2.61
N PRO A 105 7.39 -6.59 -1.96
CA PRO A 105 7.98 -7.91 -2.20
C PRO A 105 7.31 -9.06 -1.43
N VAL A 106 6.35 -8.77 -0.55
CA VAL A 106 5.68 -9.79 0.25
C VAL A 106 4.37 -10.17 -0.42
N ASP A 107 4.09 -11.47 -0.54
CA ASP A 107 2.89 -12.00 -1.20
C ASP A 107 2.69 -11.42 -2.62
N ASP A 108 3.75 -11.32 -3.40
CA ASP A 108 3.84 -10.61 -4.69
C ASP A 108 2.89 -11.12 -5.78
N HIS A 109 2.23 -12.24 -5.55
CA HIS A 109 1.18 -12.82 -6.39
C HIS A 109 -0.25 -12.49 -5.94
N LYS A 110 -0.42 -11.88 -4.76
CA LYS A 110 -1.74 -11.50 -4.24
C LYS A 110 -2.13 -10.11 -4.70
N ILE A 111 -3.36 -10.03 -5.18
CA ILE A 111 -3.98 -8.77 -5.56
C ILE A 111 -4.55 -8.11 -4.30
N LEU A 112 -4.27 -6.81 -4.14
CA LEU A 112 -4.95 -5.95 -3.20
C LEU A 112 -5.44 -4.71 -3.94
N ILE A 113 -6.67 -4.30 -3.68
CA ILE A 113 -7.32 -3.16 -4.29
C ILE A 113 -7.41 -2.06 -3.24
N LEU A 114 -6.61 -1.01 -3.40
CA LEU A 114 -6.74 0.21 -2.61
C LEU A 114 -7.81 1.09 -3.26
N HIS A 115 -8.78 1.60 -2.49
CA HIS A 115 -9.88 2.34 -3.10
C HIS A 115 -10.53 3.39 -2.18
N SER A 116 -11.32 4.28 -2.79
CA SER A 116 -12.13 5.28 -2.09
C SER A 116 -13.25 4.63 -1.29
N LYS A 117 -13.70 5.30 -0.22
CA LYS A 117 -14.69 4.78 0.76
C LYS A 117 -16.14 4.80 0.26
N ASP A 118 -16.39 5.22 -0.97
CA ASP A 118 -17.72 5.24 -1.59
C ASP A 118 -18.21 3.85 -2.05
N TYR A 119 -17.38 2.82 -1.84
CA TYR A 119 -17.68 1.42 -2.14
C TYR A 119 -17.36 0.53 -0.95
N LYS A 120 -18.19 -0.49 -0.74
CA LYS A 120 -18.01 -1.48 0.32
C LYS A 120 -18.67 -2.81 -0.04
N ASN A 121 -17.97 -3.91 0.21
CA ASN A 121 -18.48 -5.27 0.18
C ASN A 121 -17.94 -6.10 1.36
N GLU A 122 -18.13 -7.42 1.35
CA GLU A 122 -17.73 -8.29 2.46
C GLU A 122 -16.21 -8.38 2.67
N SER A 123 -15.40 -8.18 1.62
CA SER A 123 -13.93 -8.21 1.71
C SER A 123 -13.33 -6.86 2.10
N THR A 124 -14.15 -5.80 2.19
CA THR A 124 -13.67 -4.44 2.42
C THR A 124 -13.15 -4.25 3.83
N LYS A 125 -11.88 -3.86 3.94
CA LYS A 125 -11.25 -3.38 5.18
C LYS A 125 -11.12 -1.86 5.12
N GLU A 126 -11.70 -1.18 6.10
CA GLU A 126 -11.71 0.28 6.17
C GLU A 126 -10.50 0.83 6.93
N TYR A 127 -9.95 1.92 6.43
CA TYR A 127 -8.92 2.75 7.05
C TYR A 127 -9.45 4.17 7.22
N ASN A 128 -8.64 5.11 7.69
CA ASN A 128 -9.11 6.47 7.98
C ASN A 128 -9.79 7.13 6.75
N ASN A 129 -9.06 7.27 5.63
CA ASN A 129 -9.55 8.00 4.45
C ASN A 129 -9.83 7.11 3.23
N LEU A 130 -9.57 5.83 3.31
CA LEU A 130 -9.68 4.89 2.20
C LEU A 130 -10.05 3.49 2.69
N SER A 131 -10.18 2.56 1.77
CA SER A 131 -10.45 1.15 2.05
C SER A 131 -9.58 0.26 1.17
N THR A 132 -9.49 -1.01 1.54
CA THR A 132 -8.91 -2.06 0.70
C THR A 132 -9.89 -3.21 0.54
N SER A 133 -9.83 -3.89 -0.59
CA SER A 133 -10.51 -5.15 -0.87
C SER A 133 -9.54 -6.11 -1.55
N ASP A 134 -9.73 -7.42 -1.37
CA ASP A 134 -8.83 -8.46 -1.91
C ASP A 134 -9.57 -9.54 -2.70
N ASP A 135 -10.79 -9.24 -3.12
CA ASP A 135 -11.64 -10.15 -3.87
C ASP A 135 -11.76 -9.79 -5.36
N LEU A 136 -12.05 -10.81 -6.15
CA LEU A 136 -12.22 -10.68 -7.59
C LEU A 136 -13.53 -9.94 -7.97
N ALA A 137 -14.57 -9.99 -7.11
CA ALA A 137 -15.82 -9.30 -7.37
C ALA A 137 -15.60 -7.78 -7.45
N THR A 138 -14.78 -7.22 -6.56
CA THR A 138 -14.40 -5.80 -6.63
C THR A 138 -13.71 -5.44 -7.95
N LEU A 139 -12.82 -6.31 -8.49
CA LEU A 139 -12.20 -6.08 -9.80
C LEU A 139 -13.22 -6.08 -10.94
N VAL A 140 -14.18 -7.00 -10.89
CA VAL A 140 -15.28 -7.08 -11.87
C VAL A 140 -16.12 -5.81 -11.82
N GLU A 141 -16.50 -5.35 -10.63
CA GLU A 141 -17.31 -4.15 -10.48
C GLU A 141 -16.56 -2.87 -10.91
N ILE A 142 -15.23 -2.81 -10.69
CA ILE A 142 -14.39 -1.73 -11.26
C ILE A 142 -14.47 -1.75 -12.79
N ALA A 143 -14.30 -2.93 -13.41
CA ALA A 143 -14.36 -3.07 -14.86
C ALA A 143 -15.74 -2.73 -15.43
N GLU A 144 -16.81 -3.03 -14.70
CA GLU A 144 -18.20 -2.67 -15.05
C GLU A 144 -18.58 -1.21 -14.72
N LYS A 145 -17.66 -0.43 -14.14
CA LYS A 145 -17.88 0.95 -13.66
C LYS A 145 -18.96 1.05 -12.56
N LYS A 146 -19.11 -0.02 -11.79
CA LYS A 146 -20.02 -0.11 -10.63
C LYS A 146 -19.26 -0.09 -9.30
N GLY A 147 -17.95 -0.28 -9.34
CA GLY A 147 -17.05 -0.29 -8.19
C GLY A 147 -16.74 1.10 -7.64
N PRO A 148 -15.68 1.21 -6.82
CA PRO A 148 -15.26 2.48 -6.24
C PRO A 148 -14.86 3.50 -7.32
N LYS A 149 -15.12 4.78 -7.05
CA LYS A 149 -14.78 5.88 -7.98
C LYS A 149 -13.27 6.01 -8.21
N LYS A 150 -12.46 5.67 -7.22
CA LYS A 150 -10.99 5.71 -7.28
C LYS A 150 -10.44 4.39 -6.78
N SER A 151 -9.53 3.81 -7.56
CA SER A 151 -8.88 2.55 -7.18
C SER A 151 -7.47 2.45 -7.72
N LEU A 152 -6.64 1.71 -7.00
CA LEU A 152 -5.29 1.33 -7.37
C LEU A 152 -5.16 -0.18 -7.10
N ILE A 153 -4.90 -0.96 -8.15
CA ILE A 153 -4.75 -2.40 -8.03
C ILE A 153 -3.27 -2.73 -7.91
N VAL A 154 -2.89 -3.35 -6.79
CA VAL A 154 -1.49 -3.65 -6.51
C VAL A 154 -1.26 -5.15 -6.34
N LEU A 155 -0.05 -5.59 -6.67
CA LEU A 155 0.45 -6.93 -6.38
C LEU A 155 1.48 -6.86 -5.26
N GLY A 156 1.24 -7.63 -4.20
CA GLY A 156 2.11 -7.71 -3.04
C GLY A 156 2.01 -6.51 -2.10
N LEU A 157 2.81 -6.59 -1.05
CA LEU A 157 2.86 -5.64 0.06
C LEU A 157 4.30 -5.39 0.49
N ALA A 158 4.56 -4.26 1.11
CA ALA A 158 5.78 -4.00 1.88
C ALA A 158 5.51 -4.32 3.36
N ALA A 159 6.40 -5.07 3.97
CA ALA A 159 6.26 -5.48 5.37
C ALA A 159 7.58 -5.34 6.12
N TRP A 160 7.49 -4.98 7.37
CA TRP A 160 8.61 -4.84 8.30
C TRP A 160 8.35 -5.65 9.56
N ASN A 161 9.37 -6.29 10.08
CA ASN A 161 9.33 -6.93 11.37
C ASN A 161 9.26 -5.90 12.51
N THR A 162 8.98 -6.38 13.73
CA THR A 162 8.98 -5.58 14.94
C THR A 162 10.21 -4.67 15.03
N GLY A 163 10.00 -3.35 15.11
CA GLY A 163 11.06 -2.33 15.23
C GLY A 163 11.95 -2.13 14.01
N GLN A 164 11.77 -2.91 12.94
CA GLN A 164 12.59 -2.77 11.73
C GLN A 164 12.34 -1.42 11.06
N LEU A 165 11.08 -1.05 10.87
CA LEU A 165 10.72 0.23 10.25
C LEU A 165 11.24 1.41 11.07
N ASP A 166 11.09 1.33 12.40
CA ASP A 166 11.59 2.36 13.31
C ASP A 166 13.10 2.58 13.15
N GLY A 167 13.87 1.49 13.11
CA GLY A 167 15.30 1.57 12.88
C GLY A 167 15.67 2.13 11.51
N GLU A 168 14.89 1.85 10.47
CA GLU A 168 15.11 2.39 9.13
C GLU A 168 14.76 3.88 9.06
N ILE A 169 13.74 4.34 9.78
CA ILE A 169 13.40 5.76 9.90
C ILE A 169 14.51 6.51 10.68
N GLU A 170 15.03 5.93 11.77
CA GLU A 170 16.16 6.52 12.51
C GLU A 170 17.44 6.65 11.68
N LEU A 171 17.65 5.73 10.74
CA LEU A 171 18.74 5.80 9.77
C LEU A 171 18.44 6.74 8.59
N GLU A 172 17.33 7.46 8.67
CA GLU A 172 16.87 8.39 7.64
C GLU A 172 16.69 7.76 6.25
N ARG A 173 16.46 6.42 6.18
CA ARG A 173 16.15 5.73 4.93
C ARG A 173 14.77 6.10 4.41
N TRP A 174 13.90 6.45 5.33
CA TRP A 174 12.52 6.87 5.08
C TRP A 174 12.25 8.22 5.74
N THR A 175 11.43 9.02 5.09
CA THR A 175 10.77 10.17 5.69
C THR A 175 9.27 10.03 5.56
N LEU A 176 8.51 10.86 6.27
CA LEU A 176 7.05 10.78 6.31
C LEU A 176 6.39 12.04 5.76
N SER A 177 5.22 11.86 5.19
CA SER A 177 4.29 12.93 4.83
C SER A 177 2.87 12.51 5.18
N GLU A 178 2.00 13.47 5.38
CA GLU A 178 0.57 13.19 5.47
C GLU A 178 0.06 12.58 4.16
N SER A 179 -0.85 11.61 4.28
CA SER A 179 -1.50 11.04 3.11
C SER A 179 -2.63 11.94 2.62
N SER A 180 -2.80 12.00 1.31
CA SER A 180 -3.95 12.64 0.68
C SER A 180 -4.50 11.81 -0.46
N MET A 181 -5.82 11.85 -0.66
CA MET A 181 -6.48 11.15 -1.75
C MET A 181 -5.96 11.59 -3.12
N ASP A 182 -5.64 12.88 -3.24
CA ASP A 182 -5.07 13.47 -4.45
C ASP A 182 -3.70 12.83 -4.78
N LEU A 183 -2.80 12.74 -3.80
CA LEU A 183 -1.48 12.15 -4.00
C LEU A 183 -1.57 10.65 -4.29
N ILE A 184 -2.50 9.95 -3.67
CA ILE A 184 -2.65 8.50 -3.86
C ILE A 184 -3.21 8.18 -5.26
N PHE A 185 -4.26 8.88 -5.71
CA PHE A 185 -5.04 8.47 -6.87
C PHE A 185 -4.95 9.41 -8.09
N GLU A 186 -4.61 10.71 -7.92
CA GLU A 186 -4.71 11.69 -9.00
C GLU A 186 -3.35 12.12 -9.57
N ILE A 187 -2.32 12.17 -8.71
CA ILE A 187 -0.98 12.58 -9.15
C ILE A 187 -0.36 11.49 -10.03
N GLU A 188 0.25 11.88 -11.14
CA GLU A 188 1.02 10.98 -12.01
C GLU A 188 2.12 10.25 -11.24
N ASP A 189 2.31 8.96 -11.48
CA ASP A 189 3.19 8.07 -10.71
C ASP A 189 4.63 8.58 -10.61
N ASN A 190 5.16 9.09 -11.71
CA ASN A 190 6.51 9.66 -11.79
C ASN A 190 6.67 10.97 -11.00
N LYS A 191 5.58 11.66 -10.67
CA LYS A 191 5.56 12.90 -9.89
C LYS A 191 5.26 12.68 -8.41
N LYS A 192 4.67 11.52 -8.05
CA LYS A 192 4.25 11.23 -6.66
C LYS A 192 5.40 11.36 -5.67
N TRP A 193 6.56 10.78 -5.99
CA TRP A 193 7.72 10.82 -5.09
C TRP A 193 8.19 12.25 -4.84
N LEU A 194 8.39 13.04 -5.90
CA LEU A 194 8.83 14.43 -5.77
C LEU A 194 7.80 15.29 -5.00
N LYS A 195 6.51 15.07 -5.25
CA LYS A 195 5.44 15.75 -4.52
C LYS A 195 5.44 15.38 -3.04
N ALA A 196 5.56 14.09 -2.74
CA ALA A 196 5.57 13.59 -1.39
C ALA A 196 6.80 14.05 -0.59
N ILE A 197 8.00 14.00 -1.18
CA ILE A 197 9.23 14.41 -0.51
C ILE A 197 9.23 15.92 -0.19
N ASN A 198 8.71 16.76 -1.09
CA ASN A 198 8.57 18.18 -0.87
C ASN A 198 7.57 18.55 0.24
N ASN A 199 6.60 17.67 0.50
CA ASN A 199 5.62 17.81 1.56
C ASN A 199 6.03 17.09 2.85
N SER A 200 7.21 16.44 2.85
CA SER A 200 7.65 15.66 4.00
C SER A 200 7.97 16.52 5.21
N PHE A 201 7.86 15.93 6.39
CA PHE A 201 8.16 16.59 7.67
C PHE A 201 9.65 16.89 7.84
N ILE A 202 10.51 16.15 7.14
CA ILE A 202 11.95 16.39 7.11
C ILE A 202 12.26 16.98 5.72
N ARG A 203 12.67 18.23 5.67
CA ARG A 203 13.30 18.80 4.47
C ARG A 203 14.73 18.28 4.42
N LEU A 204 15.04 17.50 3.41
CA LEU A 204 16.40 17.09 3.07
C LEU A 204 17.23 18.30 2.65
#